data_b405a8cafbe8c23933e4d5e38d05df05
#
_entry.id   b405a8cafbe8c23933e4d5e38d05df05
#
_cell.length_a   1.000
_cell.length_b   1.000
_cell.length_c   1.000
_cell.angle_alpha   90.00
_cell.angle_beta   90.00
_cell.angle_gamma   90.00
#
_symmetry.space_group_name_H-M   'P 1'
#
loop_
_entity.id
_entity.type
_entity.pdbx_description
1 polymer ?
#
loop_
_entity_poly.entity_id
_entity_poly.type
_entity_poly.pdbx_seq_one_letter_code
_entity_poly.pdbx_strand_id
1 'polypeptide(L)'
;MDERMKAMGEEMCRDGVIPEFWLDDIELHVTDAHVKKQLRIDAWDQLKNFLWGPGYLSRLWLNSVWVKMKPGEYSKPGKPGRMIGDLGVAASLQGYRVTSFIKSYSDTHPLKIGAKCTIEFVKAPTFSRLRDVFSKLINPEGDFYFVYHSDDSALSFRHRGRIITLNLDIACCDRSHRDAIFNALIRATPPPLRYEVETLVMQCRLNMRLKSRHSGNPDFQLVFGKWNEDGTKAAVLSSGSTLTTLLNNFANESNARELYREYLESRHLPLPELLNKLREACLRVGYILEGFEKPARKPEEIQFLKYSPCWGFCNDETEESWVPLFNFGPYLRGAGGCNGDLPGSKTQPWEKRANANSAAILQGMYPRVDCPILTTLREKFGTASETAVKNVMKDSYWDHEALSEGNFVRVSDERFLQRYSLDTADVADLQEFLHLPVGYSCASPFADKILRADYGLAVKRI
;
A
#
# COMPACT_ATOMS: atom_id res chain seq x y z
N MET A 1 0.24 6.96 21.10
CA MET A 1 1.14 7.66 20.17
C MET A 1 2.00 8.72 20.85
N ASP A 2 1.43 9.56 21.72
CA ASP A 2 2.18 10.65 22.36
C ASP A 2 3.41 10.22 23.14
N GLU A 3 3.32 9.16 23.94
CA GLU A 3 4.47 8.65 24.71
C GLU A 3 5.56 8.05 23.81
N ARG A 4 5.18 7.34 22.75
CA ARG A 4 6.13 6.81 21.77
C ARG A 4 6.82 7.93 21.01
N MET A 5 6.05 8.90 20.53
CA MET A 5 6.59 10.06 19.83
C MET A 5 7.51 10.89 20.74
N LYS A 6 7.14 11.02 22.02
CA LYS A 6 7.98 11.71 23.01
C LYS A 6 9.29 10.97 23.25
N ALA A 7 9.23 9.63 23.44
CA ALA A 7 10.42 8.80 23.59
C ALA A 7 11.34 8.90 22.36
N MET A 8 10.77 8.89 21.16
CA MET A 8 11.51 9.09 19.91
C MET A 8 12.22 10.45 19.87
N GLY A 9 11.54 11.52 20.26
CA GLY A 9 12.14 12.86 20.30
C GLY A 9 13.27 12.94 21.33
N GLU A 10 13.09 12.30 22.48
CA GLU A 10 14.12 12.24 23.52
C GLU A 10 15.36 11.43 23.04
N GLU A 11 15.14 10.34 22.33
CA GLU A 11 16.20 9.53 21.73
C GLU A 11 16.99 10.33 20.67
N MET A 12 16.28 11.02 19.76
CA MET A 12 16.90 11.88 18.76
C MET A 12 17.69 13.05 19.35
N CYS A 13 17.25 13.57 20.50
CA CYS A 13 17.89 14.72 21.13
C CYS A 13 19.01 14.32 22.09
N ARG A 14 19.06 13.06 22.54
CA ARG A 14 19.99 12.62 23.58
C ARG A 14 21.45 12.81 23.18
N ASP A 15 21.77 12.57 21.92
CA ASP A 15 23.14 12.55 21.43
C ASP A 15 23.44 13.66 20.41
N GLY A 16 22.44 14.46 19.99
CA GLY A 16 22.60 15.49 18.96
C GLY A 16 23.02 14.94 17.59
N VAL A 17 23.07 13.62 17.47
CA VAL A 17 23.56 12.88 16.30
C VAL A 17 22.37 12.19 15.64
N ILE A 18 22.19 12.46 14.37
CA ILE A 18 21.23 11.72 13.55
C ILE A 18 21.83 10.35 13.25
N PRO A 19 21.13 9.24 13.56
CA PRO A 19 21.64 7.91 13.27
C PRO A 19 22.04 7.74 11.81
N GLU A 20 23.21 7.14 11.57
CA GLU A 20 23.81 7.00 10.24
C GLU A 20 22.89 6.25 9.27
N PHE A 21 22.12 5.25 9.76
CA PHE A 21 21.17 4.49 8.93
C PHE A 21 20.07 5.35 8.30
N TRP A 22 19.77 6.54 8.82
CA TRP A 22 18.82 7.45 8.19
C TRP A 22 19.42 8.21 7.03
N LEU A 23 20.70 8.52 7.11
CA LEU A 23 21.47 9.09 6.01
C LEU A 23 21.53 8.07 4.88
N ASP A 24 21.80 6.81 5.19
CA ASP A 24 21.82 5.71 4.25
C ASP A 24 20.46 5.50 3.57
N ASP A 25 19.35 5.52 4.33
CA ASP A 25 17.99 5.43 3.80
C ASP A 25 17.68 6.59 2.83
N ILE A 26 18.12 7.80 3.13
CA ILE A 26 17.92 8.96 2.27
C ILE A 26 18.78 8.85 1.02
N GLU A 27 20.03 8.47 1.16
CA GLU A 27 20.97 8.30 0.06
C GLU A 27 20.50 7.18 -0.87
N LEU A 28 20.05 6.05 -0.33
CA LEU A 28 19.45 4.96 -1.10
C LEU A 28 18.24 5.43 -1.88
N HIS A 29 17.35 6.20 -1.25
CA HIS A 29 16.17 6.75 -1.92
C HIS A 29 16.55 7.72 -3.06
N VAL A 30 17.58 8.54 -2.88
CA VAL A 30 18.07 9.47 -3.90
C VAL A 30 18.74 8.73 -5.06
N THR A 31 19.46 7.64 -4.78
CA THR A 31 20.21 6.86 -5.77
C THR A 31 19.40 5.78 -6.45
N ASP A 32 18.19 5.50 -5.97
CA ASP A 32 17.31 4.49 -6.54
C ASP A 32 17.10 4.71 -8.05
N ALA A 33 17.35 3.65 -8.81
CA ALA A 33 17.29 3.67 -10.28
C ALA A 33 15.88 3.86 -10.84
N HIS A 34 14.83 3.68 -10.05
CA HIS A 34 13.43 3.82 -10.46
C HIS A 34 13.00 5.27 -10.73
N VAL A 35 13.80 6.24 -10.31
CA VAL A 35 13.52 7.65 -10.59
C VAL A 35 14.70 8.23 -11.35
N LYS A 36 14.45 9.25 -12.13
CA LYS A 36 15.45 9.98 -12.90
C LYS A 36 16.69 10.25 -12.03
N LYS A 37 17.54 9.24 -11.98
CA LYS A 37 18.69 9.12 -11.07
C LYS A 37 19.53 10.40 -11.06
N GLN A 38 19.82 10.96 -12.23
CA GLN A 38 20.68 12.14 -12.33
C GLN A 38 20.05 13.37 -11.65
N LEU A 39 18.74 13.62 -11.86
CA LEU A 39 18.07 14.75 -11.20
C LEU A 39 18.05 14.64 -9.67
N ARG A 40 18.01 13.42 -9.14
CA ARG A 40 18.08 13.20 -7.69
C ARG A 40 19.48 13.39 -7.17
N ILE A 41 20.48 12.88 -7.88
CA ILE A 41 21.89 13.08 -7.51
C ILE A 41 22.22 14.57 -7.50
N ASP A 42 21.83 15.30 -8.55
CA ASP A 42 22.06 16.74 -8.62
C ASP A 42 21.37 17.50 -7.47
N ALA A 43 20.13 17.11 -7.15
CA ALA A 43 19.42 17.69 -6.02
C ALA A 43 20.06 17.32 -4.68
N TRP A 44 20.50 16.09 -4.52
CA TRP A 44 21.21 15.62 -3.33
C TRP A 44 22.52 16.39 -3.15
N ASP A 45 23.34 16.51 -4.19
CA ASP A 45 24.60 17.25 -4.15
C ASP A 45 24.42 18.72 -3.79
N GLN A 46 23.31 19.32 -4.23
CA GLN A 46 22.97 20.69 -3.86
C GLN A 46 22.44 20.81 -2.43
N LEU A 47 21.74 19.82 -1.94
CA LEU A 47 20.96 19.90 -0.71
C LEU A 47 21.60 19.19 0.50
N LYS A 48 22.56 18.28 0.28
CA LYS A 48 23.16 17.49 1.36
C LYS A 48 23.76 18.34 2.48
N ASN A 49 24.32 19.49 2.18
CA ASN A 49 24.87 20.41 3.17
C ASN A 49 23.79 21.17 3.95
N PHE A 50 22.55 21.19 3.44
CA PHE A 50 21.41 21.89 4.03
C PHE A 50 20.38 20.94 4.62
N LEU A 51 20.45 19.63 4.28
CA LEU A 51 19.41 18.64 4.58
C LEU A 51 19.07 18.58 6.08
N TRP A 52 20.06 18.78 6.94
CA TRP A 52 19.89 18.80 8.40
C TRP A 52 19.87 20.20 8.98
N GLY A 53 20.07 21.20 8.15
CA GLY A 53 20.04 22.58 8.58
C GLY A 53 18.62 23.12 8.73
N PRO A 54 18.35 24.00 9.71
CA PRO A 54 17.05 24.61 9.91
C PRO A 54 16.52 25.34 8.66
N GLY A 55 17.40 25.95 7.89
CA GLY A 55 17.03 26.66 6.67
C GLY A 55 16.44 25.78 5.59
N TYR A 56 16.90 24.52 5.45
CA TYR A 56 16.30 23.56 4.54
C TYR A 56 14.97 23.01 5.07
N LEU A 57 14.94 22.61 6.32
CA LEU A 57 13.81 21.94 6.93
C LEU A 57 12.59 22.85 7.08
N SER A 58 12.79 24.15 7.31
CA SER A 58 11.73 25.13 7.48
C SER A 58 11.32 25.85 6.19
N ARG A 59 12.15 25.78 5.14
CA ARG A 59 11.86 26.45 3.87
C ARG A 59 10.85 25.68 3.04
N LEU A 60 9.83 26.38 2.54
CA LEU A 60 8.90 25.81 1.56
C LEU A 60 9.53 25.88 0.17
N TRP A 61 9.87 24.70 -0.40
CA TRP A 61 10.61 24.57 -1.66
C TRP A 61 9.74 24.58 -2.91
N LEU A 62 8.43 24.75 -2.77
CA LEU A 62 7.51 24.87 -3.90
C LEU A 62 6.40 25.89 -3.60
N ASN A 63 5.87 26.48 -4.65
CA ASN A 63 4.76 27.44 -4.57
C ASN A 63 3.41 26.79 -4.89
N SER A 64 3.42 25.63 -5.57
CA SER A 64 2.23 24.90 -5.96
C SER A 64 2.59 23.45 -6.29
N VAL A 65 1.62 22.56 -6.13
CA VAL A 65 1.76 21.15 -6.44
C VAL A 65 1.20 20.87 -7.83
N TRP A 66 2.01 20.33 -8.71
CA TRP A 66 1.53 19.84 -10.00
C TRP A 66 0.87 18.49 -9.83
N VAL A 67 -0.36 18.34 -10.35
CA VAL A 67 -1.07 17.07 -10.32
C VAL A 67 -1.06 16.42 -11.68
N LYS A 68 -0.88 15.10 -11.66
CA LYS A 68 -0.93 14.24 -12.83
C LYS A 68 -1.73 12.98 -12.51
N MET A 69 -2.28 12.35 -13.54
CA MET A 69 -2.94 11.06 -13.39
C MET A 69 -1.89 9.99 -13.05
N LYS A 70 -2.18 9.15 -12.05
CA LYS A 70 -1.33 8.02 -11.71
C LYS A 70 -1.39 6.98 -12.83
N PRO A 71 -0.24 6.56 -13.39
CA PRO A 71 -0.20 5.47 -14.35
C PRO A 71 -0.85 4.20 -13.77
N GLY A 72 -1.50 3.40 -14.61
CA GLY A 72 -2.18 2.17 -14.19
C GLY A 72 -3.53 2.34 -13.51
N GLU A 73 -3.95 3.55 -13.14
CA GLU A 73 -5.31 3.77 -12.59
C GLU A 73 -6.40 3.64 -13.65
N TYR A 74 -6.07 3.84 -14.92
CA TYR A 74 -7.00 3.67 -16.04
C TYR A 74 -7.52 2.23 -16.19
N SER A 75 -6.78 1.25 -15.71
CA SER A 75 -7.14 -0.16 -15.78
C SER A 75 -8.01 -0.64 -14.61
N LYS A 76 -8.41 0.25 -13.70
CA LYS A 76 -9.29 -0.10 -12.57
C LYS A 76 -10.75 0.07 -12.97
N PRO A 77 -11.49 -1.02 -13.20
CA PRO A 77 -12.88 -0.93 -13.59
C PRO A 77 -13.72 -0.26 -12.50
N GLY A 78 -14.60 0.65 -12.90
CA GLY A 78 -15.57 1.30 -12.04
C GLY A 78 -15.01 2.32 -11.03
N LYS A 79 -13.72 2.63 -11.07
CA LYS A 79 -13.10 3.66 -10.22
C LYS A 79 -12.56 4.82 -11.05
N PRO A 80 -12.78 6.08 -10.65
CA PRO A 80 -12.12 7.21 -11.29
C PRO A 80 -10.61 7.11 -11.10
N GLY A 81 -9.85 7.56 -12.10
CA GLY A 81 -8.39 7.59 -11.99
C GLY A 81 -7.93 8.47 -10.83
N ARG A 82 -6.87 8.04 -10.14
CA ARG A 82 -6.27 8.84 -9.06
C ARG A 82 -5.31 9.87 -9.62
N MET A 83 -5.43 11.07 -9.10
CA MET A 83 -4.42 12.11 -9.31
C MET A 83 -3.34 12.02 -8.22
N ILE A 84 -2.09 12.19 -8.61
CA ILE A 84 -0.95 12.29 -7.70
C ILE A 84 -0.36 13.68 -7.77
N GLY A 85 0.13 14.18 -6.63
CA GLY A 85 0.88 15.42 -6.56
C GLY A 85 2.34 15.19 -6.94
N ASP A 86 2.83 15.99 -7.88
CA ASP A 86 4.26 16.06 -8.21
C ASP A 86 4.86 17.25 -7.46
N LEU A 87 5.63 16.95 -6.44
CA LEU A 87 6.27 17.95 -5.59
C LEU A 87 7.67 18.33 -6.09
N GLY A 88 8.19 17.61 -7.08
CA GLY A 88 9.59 17.73 -7.47
C GLY A 88 10.55 17.11 -6.44
N VAL A 89 11.82 17.04 -6.78
CA VAL A 89 12.82 16.29 -5.99
C VAL A 89 13.10 16.97 -4.65
N ALA A 90 13.37 18.28 -4.65
CA ALA A 90 13.75 18.99 -3.44
C ALA A 90 12.67 18.94 -2.35
N ALA A 91 11.41 19.21 -2.73
CA ALA A 91 10.29 19.17 -1.79
C ALA A 91 9.95 17.74 -1.34
N SER A 92 10.17 16.73 -2.18
CA SER A 92 9.97 15.33 -1.82
C SER A 92 11.00 14.83 -0.80
N LEU A 93 12.22 15.37 -0.80
CA LEU A 93 13.25 15.06 0.20
C LEU A 93 12.99 15.77 1.54
N GLN A 94 12.21 16.84 1.51
CA GLN A 94 11.84 17.58 2.71
C GLN A 94 11.00 16.71 3.64
N GLY A 95 11.34 16.66 4.94
CA GLY A 95 10.66 15.80 5.90
C GLY A 95 10.95 14.29 5.76
N TYR A 96 11.80 13.88 4.81
CA TYR A 96 12.16 12.48 4.66
C TYR A 96 12.85 11.94 5.92
N ARG A 97 13.68 12.75 6.56
CA ARG A 97 14.31 12.45 7.85
C ARG A 97 13.29 12.05 8.90
N VAL A 98 12.33 12.94 9.20
CA VAL A 98 11.32 12.71 10.24
C VAL A 98 10.38 11.57 9.91
N THR A 99 9.95 11.47 8.65
CA THR A 99 9.01 10.41 8.24
C THR A 99 9.67 9.05 8.22
N SER A 100 10.92 8.94 7.79
CA SER A 100 11.69 7.70 7.81
C SER A 100 11.92 7.22 9.23
N PHE A 101 12.32 8.12 10.12
CA PHE A 101 12.51 7.82 11.54
C PHE A 101 11.24 7.30 12.20
N ILE A 102 10.14 8.03 12.10
CA ILE A 102 8.88 7.64 12.72
C ILE A 102 8.43 6.26 12.21
N LYS A 103 8.56 6.01 10.91
CA LYS A 103 8.23 4.70 10.32
C LYS A 103 9.12 3.59 10.87
N SER A 104 10.44 3.80 10.92
CA SER A 104 11.39 2.79 11.41
C SER A 104 11.15 2.49 12.89
N TYR A 105 10.96 3.51 13.70
CA TYR A 105 10.63 3.33 15.11
C TYR A 105 9.32 2.57 15.31
N SER A 106 8.26 2.96 14.59
CA SER A 106 6.95 2.31 14.71
C SER A 106 6.96 0.85 14.28
N ASP A 107 7.79 0.49 13.30
CA ASP A 107 7.94 -0.89 12.83
C ASP A 107 8.62 -1.78 13.88
N THR A 108 9.60 -1.24 14.59
CA THR A 108 10.35 -1.97 15.63
C THR A 108 9.70 -1.93 17.01
N HIS A 109 8.74 -1.01 17.22
CA HIS A 109 8.06 -0.81 18.50
C HIS A 109 6.54 -0.87 18.35
N PRO A 110 5.96 -2.07 18.18
CA PRO A 110 4.50 -2.22 18.13
C PRO A 110 3.86 -1.68 19.42
N LEU A 111 2.72 -1.04 19.25
CA LEU A 111 1.96 -0.52 20.39
C LEU A 111 1.25 -1.66 21.11
N LYS A 112 1.58 -1.87 22.38
CA LYS A 112 0.88 -2.81 23.24
C LYS A 112 0.00 -2.05 24.25
N ILE A 113 -1.27 -2.38 24.33
CA ILE A 113 -2.20 -1.85 25.33
C ILE A 113 -2.55 -2.98 26.29
N GLY A 114 -1.86 -3.02 27.43
CA GLY A 114 -1.87 -4.18 28.33
C GLY A 114 -1.33 -5.43 27.63
N ALA A 115 -1.66 -6.61 28.20
CA ALA A 115 -1.22 -7.89 27.66
C ALA A 115 -2.12 -8.42 26.51
N LYS A 116 -3.22 -7.75 26.20
CA LYS A 116 -4.29 -8.31 25.35
C LYS A 116 -4.45 -7.63 24.00
N CYS A 117 -3.84 -6.47 23.80
CA CYS A 117 -3.95 -5.72 22.56
C CYS A 117 -2.57 -5.41 21.97
N THR A 118 -2.39 -5.72 20.70
CA THR A 118 -1.22 -5.34 19.91
C THR A 118 -1.68 -4.59 18.66
N ILE A 119 -1.12 -3.42 18.45
CA ILE A 119 -1.30 -2.59 17.24
C ILE A 119 0.08 -2.46 16.59
N GLU A 120 0.21 -2.93 15.37
CA GLU A 120 1.49 -3.16 14.71
C GLU A 120 1.55 -2.47 13.35
N PHE A 121 2.60 -1.70 13.13
CA PHE A 121 2.91 -1.12 11.83
C PHE A 121 3.89 -2.01 11.08
N VAL A 122 3.74 -2.14 9.77
CA VAL A 122 4.67 -2.82 8.89
C VAL A 122 5.31 -1.79 7.96
N LYS A 123 6.60 -1.48 8.14
CA LYS A 123 7.32 -0.49 7.31
C LYS A 123 7.53 -1.01 5.89
N ALA A 124 8.11 -2.18 5.78
CA ALA A 124 8.41 -2.85 4.51
C ALA A 124 8.01 -4.32 4.63
N PRO A 125 7.13 -4.82 3.77
CA PRO A 125 6.76 -6.22 3.80
C PRO A 125 7.92 -7.05 3.26
N THR A 126 8.42 -7.96 4.09
CA THR A 126 9.28 -9.08 3.69
C THR A 126 8.49 -10.36 3.82
N PHE A 127 8.99 -11.46 3.27
CA PHE A 127 8.33 -12.77 3.36
C PHE A 127 8.13 -13.19 4.82
N SER A 128 9.20 -13.16 5.59
CA SER A 128 9.17 -13.51 7.02
C SER A 128 8.24 -12.60 7.82
N ARG A 129 8.24 -11.30 7.50
CA ARG A 129 7.36 -10.33 8.16
C ARG A 129 5.89 -10.58 7.86
N LEU A 130 5.54 -10.85 6.62
CA LEU A 130 4.16 -11.19 6.23
C LEU A 130 3.71 -12.54 6.80
N ARG A 131 4.62 -13.55 6.86
CA ARG A 131 4.33 -14.84 7.49
C ARG A 131 3.99 -14.67 8.97
N ASP A 132 4.75 -13.85 9.70
CA ASP A 132 4.48 -13.49 11.10
C ASP A 132 3.14 -12.77 11.27
N VAL A 133 2.88 -11.75 10.44
CA VAL A 133 1.62 -11.00 10.45
C VAL A 133 0.42 -11.93 10.21
N PHE A 134 0.47 -12.80 9.20
CA PHE A 134 -0.62 -13.73 8.95
C PHE A 134 -0.80 -14.77 10.06
N SER A 135 0.28 -15.23 10.66
CA SER A 135 0.21 -16.11 11.83
C SER A 135 -0.56 -15.44 12.97
N LYS A 136 -0.25 -14.17 13.27
CA LYS A 136 -0.93 -13.38 14.31
C LYS A 136 -2.38 -13.05 13.94
N LEU A 137 -2.70 -12.81 12.66
CA LEU A 137 -4.08 -12.60 12.20
C LEU A 137 -4.92 -13.86 12.30
N ILE A 138 -4.33 -15.03 12.02
CA ILE A 138 -5.00 -16.33 12.13
C ILE A 138 -5.19 -16.73 13.58
N ASN A 139 -4.18 -16.50 14.43
CA ASN A 139 -4.22 -16.85 15.84
C ASN A 139 -3.51 -15.77 16.69
N PRO A 140 -4.18 -14.68 17.04
CA PRO A 140 -3.59 -13.62 17.86
C PRO A 140 -3.21 -14.11 19.26
N GLU A 141 -2.05 -13.68 19.74
CA GLU A 141 -1.58 -13.97 21.11
C GLU A 141 -2.53 -13.41 22.18
N GLY A 142 -3.06 -12.20 21.93
CA GLY A 142 -4.01 -11.53 22.81
C GLY A 142 -5.48 -11.66 22.36
N ASP A 143 -6.31 -10.75 22.86
CA ASP A 143 -7.72 -10.66 22.49
C ASP A 143 -7.95 -9.80 21.24
N PHE A 144 -6.98 -8.94 20.88
CA PHE A 144 -7.09 -7.96 19.81
C PHE A 144 -5.73 -7.73 19.15
N TYR A 145 -5.67 -7.91 17.82
CA TYR A 145 -4.50 -7.66 17.00
C TYR A 145 -4.89 -6.82 15.78
N PHE A 146 -4.27 -5.65 15.64
CA PHE A 146 -4.46 -4.75 14.50
C PHE A 146 -3.13 -4.50 13.81
N VAL A 147 -3.07 -4.73 12.51
CA VAL A 147 -1.89 -4.45 11.68
C VAL A 147 -2.23 -3.47 10.58
N TYR A 148 -1.29 -2.57 10.26
CA TYR A 148 -1.52 -1.56 9.24
C TYR A 148 -0.26 -1.15 8.49
N HIS A 149 -0.47 -0.65 7.28
CA HIS A 149 0.52 0.04 6.46
C HIS A 149 -0.20 1.05 5.58
N SER A 150 0.07 2.34 5.76
CA SER A 150 -0.62 3.42 5.03
C SER A 150 -2.15 3.33 5.19
N ASP A 151 -2.90 3.16 4.11
CA ASP A 151 -4.36 3.00 4.10
C ASP A 151 -4.83 1.56 4.31
N ASP A 152 -3.96 0.58 4.11
CA ASP A 152 -4.28 -0.85 4.22
C ASP A 152 -4.19 -1.33 5.68
N SER A 153 -5.16 -2.10 6.15
CA SER A 153 -5.15 -2.65 7.51
C SER A 153 -5.93 -3.97 7.62
N ALA A 154 -5.61 -4.72 8.68
CA ALA A 154 -6.35 -5.92 9.05
C ALA A 154 -6.49 -6.00 10.58
N LEU A 155 -7.61 -6.54 11.01
CA LEU A 155 -7.96 -6.67 12.41
C LEU A 155 -8.36 -8.11 12.73
N SER A 156 -7.79 -8.70 13.78
CA SER A 156 -8.27 -9.94 14.36
C SER A 156 -8.60 -9.74 15.84
N PHE A 157 -9.75 -10.24 16.27
CA PHE A 157 -10.16 -10.17 17.67
C PHE A 157 -10.90 -11.43 18.11
N ARG A 158 -10.87 -11.70 19.43
CA ARG A 158 -11.58 -12.84 20.01
C ARG A 158 -13.00 -12.45 20.40
N HIS A 159 -13.98 -13.20 19.94
CA HIS A 159 -15.37 -13.01 20.29
C HIS A 159 -16.04 -14.36 20.59
N ARG A 160 -16.47 -14.55 21.83
CA ARG A 160 -17.17 -15.80 22.32
C ARG A 160 -16.41 -17.08 21.93
N GLY A 161 -15.10 -17.09 22.16
CA GLY A 161 -14.23 -18.22 21.86
C GLY A 161 -13.85 -18.44 20.40
N ARG A 162 -14.27 -17.54 19.49
CA ARG A 162 -13.90 -17.56 18.07
C ARG A 162 -12.99 -16.38 17.74
N ILE A 163 -12.15 -16.57 16.74
CA ILE A 163 -11.36 -15.50 16.15
C ILE A 163 -12.15 -14.93 14.97
N ILE A 164 -12.33 -13.62 14.97
CA ILE A 164 -12.97 -12.86 13.89
C ILE A 164 -11.90 -12.02 13.25
N THR A 165 -11.70 -12.17 11.93
CA THR A 165 -10.72 -11.41 11.18
C THR A 165 -11.40 -10.56 10.10
N LEU A 166 -11.00 -9.30 10.02
CA LEU A 166 -11.53 -8.29 9.10
C LEU A 166 -10.38 -7.73 8.25
N ASN A 167 -10.62 -7.61 6.95
CA ASN A 167 -9.78 -6.83 6.05
C ASN A 167 -10.38 -5.43 6.00
N LEU A 168 -9.63 -4.43 6.45
CA LEU A 168 -10.13 -3.07 6.61
C LEU A 168 -9.41 -2.12 5.66
N ASP A 169 -10.14 -1.15 5.13
CA ASP A 169 -9.63 -0.07 4.28
C ASP A 169 -10.29 1.25 4.69
N ILE A 170 -9.52 2.34 4.72
CA ILE A 170 -10.08 3.67 4.98
C ILE A 170 -10.65 4.22 3.67
N ALA A 171 -11.95 4.43 3.62
CA ALA A 171 -12.62 4.95 2.43
C ALA A 171 -12.02 6.30 2.00
N CYS A 172 -11.49 6.36 0.78
CA CYS A 172 -10.86 7.57 0.22
C CYS A 172 -9.81 8.19 1.16
N CYS A 173 -8.92 7.42 1.76
CA CYS A 173 -8.03 7.80 2.85
C CYS A 173 -7.40 9.17 2.66
N ASP A 174 -6.63 9.40 1.60
CA ASP A 174 -5.95 10.68 1.34
C ASP A 174 -6.91 11.89 1.30
N ARG A 175 -8.15 11.70 0.84
CA ARG A 175 -9.17 12.75 0.77
C ARG A 175 -9.98 12.92 2.05
N SER A 176 -10.00 11.92 2.91
CA SER A 176 -10.79 11.92 4.15
C SER A 176 -10.13 12.73 5.25
N HIS A 177 -8.81 12.96 5.16
CA HIS A 177 -8.10 13.77 6.13
C HIS A 177 -8.65 15.20 6.19
N ARG A 178 -8.85 15.69 7.42
CA ARG A 178 -9.29 17.04 7.73
C ARG A 178 -8.20 17.78 8.50
N ASP A 179 -8.27 19.10 8.56
CA ASP A 179 -7.30 19.92 9.29
C ASP A 179 -7.10 19.46 10.74
N ALA A 180 -8.14 18.93 11.37
CA ALA A 180 -8.05 18.37 12.72
C ALA A 180 -6.98 17.26 12.85
N ILE A 181 -6.88 16.35 11.88
CA ILE A 181 -5.89 15.25 11.93
C ILE A 181 -4.48 15.75 11.64
N PHE A 182 -4.31 16.70 10.69
CA PHE A 182 -3.02 17.33 10.44
C PHE A 182 -2.51 18.07 11.68
N ASN A 183 -3.39 18.82 12.33
CA ASN A 183 -3.06 19.53 13.57
C ASN A 183 -2.79 18.56 14.74
N ALA A 184 -3.50 17.44 14.79
CA ALA A 184 -3.25 16.41 15.79
C ALA A 184 -1.89 15.75 15.59
N LEU A 185 -1.50 15.45 14.34
CA LEU A 185 -0.17 14.94 14.02
C LEU A 185 0.93 15.92 14.43
N ILE A 186 0.79 17.23 14.11
CA ILE A 186 1.75 18.25 14.53
C ILE A 186 1.90 18.25 16.06
N ARG A 187 0.79 18.24 16.79
CA ARG A 187 0.83 18.24 18.28
C ARG A 187 1.42 16.95 18.86
N ALA A 188 1.15 15.80 18.22
CA ALA A 188 1.69 14.52 18.64
C ALA A 188 3.19 14.38 18.34
N THR A 189 3.70 15.14 17.38
CA THR A 189 5.12 15.12 17.00
C THR A 189 5.97 15.75 18.09
N PRO A 190 7.10 15.11 18.49
CA PRO A 190 8.04 15.69 19.45
C PRO A 190 8.51 17.09 19.03
N PRO A 191 8.71 18.00 19.98
CA PRO A 191 9.08 19.39 19.67
C PRO A 191 10.24 19.55 18.70
N PRO A 192 11.34 18.77 18.79
CA PRO A 192 12.48 18.91 17.88
C PRO A 192 12.18 18.57 16.41
N LEU A 193 11.13 17.78 16.15
CA LEU A 193 10.74 17.35 14.80
C LEU A 193 9.50 18.10 14.28
N ARG A 194 8.87 18.88 15.12
CA ARG A 194 7.55 19.47 14.83
C ARG A 194 7.59 20.39 13.62
N TYR A 195 8.62 21.23 13.50
CA TYR A 195 8.72 22.17 12.39
C TYR A 195 8.88 21.47 11.01
N GLU A 196 9.48 20.28 10.97
CA GLU A 196 9.56 19.49 9.72
C GLU A 196 8.17 19.00 9.32
N VAL A 197 7.39 18.49 10.28
CA VAL A 197 6.01 18.04 10.04
C VAL A 197 5.13 19.22 9.67
N GLU A 198 5.28 20.38 10.33
CA GLU A 198 4.58 21.62 9.97
C GLU A 198 4.87 22.03 8.52
N THR A 199 6.12 21.94 8.08
CA THR A 199 6.50 22.25 6.71
C THR A 199 5.83 21.30 5.71
N LEU A 200 5.75 20.00 6.02
CA LEU A 200 5.02 19.03 5.19
C LEU A 200 3.51 19.31 5.13
N VAL A 201 2.93 19.74 6.25
CA VAL A 201 1.53 20.16 6.30
C VAL A 201 1.31 21.43 5.49
N MET A 202 2.26 22.38 5.51
CA MET A 202 2.21 23.57 4.66
C MET A 202 2.24 23.22 3.17
N GLN A 203 3.02 22.23 2.76
CA GLN A 203 2.98 21.71 1.39
C GLN A 203 1.57 21.22 1.01
N CYS A 204 0.86 20.58 1.94
CA CYS A 204 -0.53 20.12 1.73
C CYS A 204 -1.55 21.27 1.61
N ARG A 205 -1.18 22.49 1.97
CA ARG A 205 -2.02 23.69 1.83
C ARG A 205 -1.76 24.48 0.55
N LEU A 206 -0.79 24.07 -0.26
CA LEU A 206 -0.47 24.74 -1.51
C LEU A 206 -1.56 24.52 -2.56
N ASN A 207 -1.62 25.45 -3.53
CA ASN A 207 -2.48 25.27 -4.69
C ASN A 207 -2.05 24.04 -5.49
N MET A 208 -3.03 23.29 -5.94
CA MET A 208 -2.83 22.22 -6.91
C MET A 208 -3.08 22.76 -8.32
N ARG A 209 -2.21 22.41 -9.24
CA ARG A 209 -2.27 22.86 -10.64
C ARG A 209 -2.31 21.65 -11.57
N LEU A 210 -3.26 21.67 -12.49
CA LEU A 210 -3.39 20.69 -13.56
C LEU A 210 -3.12 21.37 -14.89
N LYS A 211 -2.15 20.86 -15.66
CA LYS A 211 -1.92 21.30 -17.02
C LYS A 211 -2.84 20.55 -17.98
N SER A 212 -3.75 21.24 -18.64
CA SER A 212 -4.61 20.65 -19.64
C SER A 212 -3.87 20.49 -20.97
N ARG A 213 -3.86 19.28 -21.51
CA ARG A 213 -3.32 19.00 -22.85
C ARG A 213 -4.33 19.26 -23.96
N HIS A 214 -5.61 19.39 -23.61
CA HIS A 214 -6.70 19.48 -24.60
C HIS A 214 -7.08 20.91 -25.00
N SER A 215 -6.56 21.91 -24.29
CA SER A 215 -6.92 23.32 -24.55
C SER A 215 -6.23 23.93 -25.77
N GLY A 216 -5.27 23.25 -26.37
CA GLY A 216 -4.42 23.83 -27.43
C GLY A 216 -3.53 25.00 -26.94
N ASN A 217 -3.77 25.49 -25.73
CA ASN A 217 -3.01 26.56 -25.09
C ASN A 217 -2.06 25.94 -24.07
N PRO A 218 -0.73 25.99 -24.30
CA PRO A 218 0.25 25.41 -23.39
C PRO A 218 0.25 26.06 -22.00
N ASP A 219 -0.29 27.27 -21.86
CA ASP A 219 -0.34 28.02 -20.62
C ASP A 219 -1.65 27.83 -19.86
N PHE A 220 -2.58 27.03 -20.39
CA PHE A 220 -3.83 26.74 -19.68
C PHE A 220 -3.56 25.86 -18.45
N GLN A 221 -3.85 26.42 -17.29
CA GLN A 221 -3.69 25.76 -16.01
C GLN A 221 -4.97 25.88 -15.20
N LEU A 222 -5.47 24.73 -14.74
CA LEU A 222 -6.52 24.71 -13.74
C LEU A 222 -5.86 24.78 -12.36
N VAL A 223 -6.21 25.82 -11.59
CA VAL A 223 -5.73 25.98 -10.21
C VAL A 223 -6.88 25.71 -9.27
N PHE A 224 -6.70 24.80 -8.35
CA PHE A 224 -7.71 24.45 -7.37
C PHE A 224 -7.10 24.25 -5.97
N GLY A 225 -7.92 24.36 -4.98
CA GLY A 225 -7.58 24.13 -3.57
C GLY A 225 -8.86 23.87 -2.78
N LYS A 226 -8.68 23.51 -1.53
CA LYS A 226 -9.79 23.32 -0.59
C LYS A 226 -9.74 24.45 0.45
N TRP A 227 -10.90 24.96 0.81
CA TRP A 227 -11.04 26.04 1.79
C TRP A 227 -11.92 25.55 2.93
N ASN A 228 -11.60 25.99 4.12
CA ASN A 228 -12.43 25.82 5.32
C ASN A 228 -13.55 26.84 5.32
N GLU A 229 -14.54 26.63 6.17
CA GLU A 229 -15.69 27.54 6.33
C GLU A 229 -15.26 28.94 6.81
N ASP A 230 -14.17 29.03 7.56
CA ASP A 230 -13.58 30.29 8.07
C ASP A 230 -12.76 31.05 7.01
N GLY A 231 -12.73 30.57 5.77
CA GLY A 231 -11.95 31.17 4.69
C GLY A 231 -10.46 30.83 4.70
N THR A 232 -9.99 30.04 5.65
CA THR A 232 -8.61 29.55 5.66
C THR A 232 -8.42 28.40 4.67
N LYS A 233 -7.20 28.24 4.17
CA LYS A 233 -6.90 27.19 3.21
C LYS A 233 -6.76 25.85 3.91
N ALA A 234 -7.61 24.89 3.55
CA ALA A 234 -7.57 23.55 4.11
C ALA A 234 -6.38 22.75 3.57
N ALA A 235 -5.79 21.90 4.40
CA ALA A 235 -4.81 20.95 3.96
C ALA A 235 -5.48 19.81 3.16
N VAL A 236 -4.84 19.43 2.05
CA VAL A 236 -5.24 18.31 1.21
C VAL A 236 -4.04 17.41 1.00
N LEU A 237 -4.13 16.19 1.50
CA LEU A 237 -3.08 15.20 1.27
C LEU A 237 -3.12 14.75 -0.18
N SER A 238 -2.03 14.93 -0.89
CA SER A 238 -1.88 14.38 -2.23
C SER A 238 -1.09 13.07 -2.18
N SER A 239 -1.57 12.04 -2.87
CA SER A 239 -0.80 10.81 -3.07
C SER A 239 0.50 11.15 -3.80
N GLY A 240 1.64 11.02 -3.14
CA GLY A 240 2.97 11.48 -3.63
C GLY A 240 3.64 12.48 -2.70
N SER A 241 2.93 12.97 -1.69
CA SER A 241 3.53 13.70 -0.58
C SER A 241 4.37 12.75 0.30
N THR A 242 5.51 13.22 0.77
CA THR A 242 6.32 12.51 1.77
C THR A 242 5.51 12.24 3.05
N LEU A 243 4.52 13.06 3.34
CA LEU A 243 3.62 12.92 4.48
C LEU A 243 2.60 11.77 4.33
N THR A 244 2.33 11.28 3.11
CA THR A 244 1.20 10.37 2.85
C THR A 244 1.19 9.16 3.77
N THR A 245 2.26 8.37 3.76
CA THR A 245 2.33 7.16 4.60
C THR A 245 2.24 7.49 6.08
N LEU A 246 2.90 8.55 6.53
CA LEU A 246 2.91 8.93 7.94
C LEU A 246 1.52 9.35 8.43
N LEU A 247 0.80 10.16 7.66
CA LEU A 247 -0.54 10.62 8.03
C LEU A 247 -1.56 9.49 7.97
N ASN A 248 -1.48 8.63 6.95
CA ASN A 248 -2.34 7.45 6.84
C ASN A 248 -2.08 6.48 8.01
N ASN A 249 -0.82 6.27 8.39
CA ASN A 249 -0.46 5.46 9.57
C ASN A 249 -1.03 6.06 10.86
N PHE A 250 -0.93 7.39 11.02
CA PHE A 250 -1.48 8.09 12.18
C PHE A 250 -3.01 7.91 12.27
N ALA A 251 -3.69 8.00 11.14
CA ALA A 251 -5.13 7.74 11.04
C ALA A 251 -5.47 6.28 11.44
N ASN A 252 -4.73 5.30 10.90
CA ASN A 252 -4.94 3.89 11.23
C ASN A 252 -4.66 3.57 12.70
N GLU A 253 -3.60 4.10 13.29
CA GLU A 253 -3.34 3.91 14.73
C GLU A 253 -4.44 4.55 15.59
N SER A 254 -4.94 5.73 15.20
CA SER A 254 -6.04 6.41 15.89
C SER A 254 -7.34 5.59 15.82
N ASN A 255 -7.65 5.03 14.64
CA ASN A 255 -8.77 4.09 14.47
C ASN A 255 -8.59 2.83 15.31
N ALA A 256 -7.40 2.23 15.30
CA ALA A 256 -7.13 1.00 16.05
C ALA A 256 -7.32 1.16 17.57
N ARG A 257 -6.89 2.31 18.11
CA ARG A 257 -7.11 2.62 19.55
C ARG A 257 -8.58 2.76 19.88
N GLU A 258 -9.35 3.42 19.03
CA GLU A 258 -10.78 3.60 19.24
C GLU A 258 -11.55 2.29 19.05
N LEU A 259 -11.16 1.48 18.05
CA LEU A 259 -11.71 0.13 17.84
C LEU A 259 -11.46 -0.76 19.05
N TYR A 260 -10.27 -0.72 19.64
CA TYR A 260 -9.99 -1.51 20.85
C TYR A 260 -10.79 -1.04 22.06
N ARG A 261 -10.96 0.27 22.25
CA ARG A 261 -11.82 0.82 23.30
C ARG A 261 -13.26 0.34 23.14
N GLU A 262 -13.82 0.50 21.95
CA GLU A 262 -15.19 0.05 21.66
C GLU A 262 -15.34 -1.47 21.81
N TYR A 263 -14.33 -2.24 21.37
CA TYR A 263 -14.31 -3.69 21.55
C TYR A 263 -14.43 -4.07 23.04
N LEU A 264 -13.69 -3.43 23.93
CA LEU A 264 -13.77 -3.70 25.37
C LEU A 264 -15.16 -3.40 25.94
N GLU A 265 -15.79 -2.31 25.49
CA GLU A 265 -17.12 -1.89 25.91
C GLU A 265 -18.22 -2.83 25.36
N SER A 266 -18.10 -3.27 24.10
CA SER A 266 -19.17 -3.92 23.35
C SER A 266 -18.96 -5.41 23.09
N ARG A 267 -17.87 -6.05 23.53
CA ARG A 267 -17.54 -7.46 23.23
C ARG A 267 -18.58 -8.49 23.75
N HIS A 268 -19.45 -8.08 24.63
CA HIS A 268 -20.54 -8.92 25.15
C HIS A 268 -21.74 -9.02 24.18
N LEU A 269 -21.86 -8.08 23.25
CA LEU A 269 -22.94 -8.03 22.26
C LEU A 269 -22.86 -9.18 21.25
N PRO A 270 -23.94 -9.53 20.55
CA PRO A 270 -23.90 -10.38 19.38
C PRO A 270 -22.97 -9.82 18.30
N LEU A 271 -22.33 -10.69 17.51
CA LEU A 271 -21.33 -10.28 16.53
C LEU A 271 -21.80 -9.17 15.55
N PRO A 272 -23.01 -9.24 14.96
CA PRO A 272 -23.48 -8.18 14.06
C PRO A 272 -23.57 -6.80 14.73
N GLU A 273 -24.03 -6.77 15.99
CA GLU A 273 -24.13 -5.54 16.78
C GLU A 273 -22.73 -5.01 17.14
N LEU A 274 -21.82 -5.90 17.57
CA LEU A 274 -20.44 -5.54 17.84
C LEU A 274 -19.78 -4.93 16.59
N LEU A 275 -19.91 -5.55 15.40
CA LEU A 275 -19.34 -5.04 14.16
C LEU A 275 -19.89 -3.65 13.79
N ASN A 276 -21.18 -3.42 14.02
CA ASN A 276 -21.79 -2.09 13.84
C ASN A 276 -21.20 -1.07 14.81
N LYS A 277 -21.02 -1.42 16.10
CA LYS A 277 -20.40 -0.54 17.09
C LYS A 277 -18.96 -0.22 16.75
N LEU A 278 -18.18 -1.20 16.29
CA LEU A 278 -16.80 -0.97 15.83
C LEU A 278 -16.76 -0.04 14.62
N ARG A 279 -17.67 -0.20 13.66
CA ARG A 279 -17.77 0.71 12.51
C ARG A 279 -18.12 2.14 12.94
N GLU A 280 -19.07 2.31 13.87
CA GLU A 280 -19.45 3.61 14.42
C GLU A 280 -18.30 4.26 15.20
N ALA A 281 -17.46 3.46 15.87
CA ALA A 281 -16.29 3.96 16.58
C ALA A 281 -15.33 4.69 15.66
N CYS A 282 -15.09 4.18 14.46
CA CYS A 282 -14.23 4.84 13.47
C CYS A 282 -14.79 6.20 13.01
N LEU A 283 -16.13 6.33 12.93
CA LEU A 283 -16.76 7.61 12.61
C LEU A 283 -16.48 8.69 13.67
N ARG A 284 -16.35 8.30 14.95
CA ARG A 284 -15.96 9.26 16.03
C ARG A 284 -14.55 9.80 15.85
N VAL A 285 -13.65 9.02 15.23
CA VAL A 285 -12.30 9.48 14.85
C VAL A 285 -12.33 10.32 13.58
N GLY A 286 -13.41 10.25 12.81
CA GLY A 286 -13.61 11.01 11.57
C GLY A 286 -13.35 10.22 10.30
N TYR A 287 -13.30 8.88 10.37
CA TYR A 287 -13.04 8.00 9.23
C TYR A 287 -14.17 7.01 9.00
N ILE A 288 -14.38 6.68 7.73
CA ILE A 288 -15.22 5.56 7.32
C ILE A 288 -14.27 4.40 7.00
N LEU A 289 -14.34 3.34 7.81
CA LEU A 289 -13.66 2.08 7.51
C LEU A 289 -14.64 1.13 6.83
N GLU A 290 -14.20 0.56 5.73
CA GLU A 290 -14.89 -0.51 4.99
C GLU A 290 -14.35 -1.87 5.42
N GLY A 291 -15.13 -2.94 5.23
CA GLY A 291 -14.71 -4.32 5.49
C GLY A 291 -15.41 -5.01 6.67
N PHE A 292 -16.21 -4.30 7.46
CA PHE A 292 -16.94 -4.88 8.58
C PHE A 292 -18.06 -5.86 8.15
N GLU A 293 -18.55 -5.74 6.93
CA GLU A 293 -19.66 -6.55 6.38
C GLU A 293 -19.24 -7.98 6.02
N LYS A 294 -17.93 -8.22 5.88
CA LYS A 294 -17.38 -9.47 5.38
C LYS A 294 -16.23 -9.97 6.24
N PRO A 295 -16.47 -10.45 7.45
CA PRO A 295 -15.44 -11.17 8.20
C PRO A 295 -14.91 -12.35 7.38
N ALA A 296 -13.60 -12.57 7.43
CA ALA A 296 -12.97 -13.71 6.80
C ALA A 296 -13.51 -15.00 7.40
N ARG A 297 -14.01 -15.92 6.58
CA ARG A 297 -14.57 -17.20 6.99
C ARG A 297 -13.51 -18.28 7.13
N LYS A 298 -12.39 -18.09 6.46
CA LYS A 298 -11.23 -18.99 6.44
C LYS A 298 -9.94 -18.16 6.31
N PRO A 299 -8.80 -18.68 6.75
CA PRO A 299 -7.54 -17.95 6.71
C PRO A 299 -7.17 -17.37 5.34
N GLU A 300 -7.45 -18.09 4.26
CA GLU A 300 -7.15 -17.67 2.88
C GLU A 300 -7.92 -16.42 2.44
N GLU A 301 -9.02 -16.07 3.11
CA GLU A 301 -9.76 -14.83 2.84
C GLU A 301 -9.14 -13.60 3.54
N ILE A 302 -8.18 -13.80 4.44
CA ILE A 302 -7.42 -12.70 5.05
C ILE A 302 -6.58 -12.04 3.97
N GLN A 303 -6.58 -10.71 3.94
CA GLN A 303 -5.81 -9.93 3.00
C GLN A 303 -5.08 -8.78 3.71
N PHE A 304 -3.78 -8.66 3.44
CA PHE A 304 -2.98 -7.51 3.84
C PHE A 304 -1.94 -7.23 2.76
N LEU A 305 -1.85 -5.97 2.29
CA LEU A 305 -0.92 -5.52 1.24
C LEU A 305 -1.03 -6.33 -0.07
N LYS A 306 -2.24 -6.80 -0.40
CA LYS A 306 -2.52 -7.68 -1.56
C LYS A 306 -1.89 -9.06 -1.48
N TYR A 307 -1.44 -9.47 -0.31
CA TYR A 307 -1.06 -10.83 0.02
C TYR A 307 -2.14 -11.49 0.87
N SER A 308 -2.23 -12.79 0.78
CA SER A 308 -3.09 -13.62 1.62
C SER A 308 -2.33 -14.86 2.09
N PRO A 309 -2.65 -15.45 3.25
CA PRO A 309 -2.07 -16.71 3.63
C PRO A 309 -2.57 -17.82 2.71
N CYS A 310 -1.65 -18.66 2.28
CA CYS A 310 -1.92 -19.85 1.51
C CYS A 310 -1.28 -21.05 2.19
N TRP A 311 -1.95 -22.19 2.18
CA TRP A 311 -1.39 -23.42 2.72
C TRP A 311 -0.46 -24.05 1.69
N GLY A 312 0.82 -24.19 1.99
CA GLY A 312 1.82 -24.65 1.04
C GLY A 312 3.18 -24.91 1.68
N PHE A 313 4.14 -25.28 0.85
CA PHE A 313 5.52 -25.54 1.28
C PHE A 313 6.40 -24.32 1.04
N CYS A 314 7.30 -24.06 1.98
CA CYS A 314 8.31 -23.04 1.84
C CYS A 314 9.70 -23.70 1.81
N ASN A 315 10.48 -23.38 0.79
CA ASN A 315 11.80 -23.98 0.57
C ASN A 315 11.75 -25.52 0.62
N ASP A 316 12.61 -26.14 1.42
CA ASP A 316 12.71 -27.59 1.59
C ASP A 316 11.86 -28.11 2.78
N GLU A 317 10.91 -27.31 3.28
CA GLU A 317 9.98 -27.77 4.33
C GLU A 317 9.22 -29.02 3.85
N THR A 318 9.15 -30.02 4.72
CA THR A 318 8.44 -31.28 4.44
C THR A 318 6.97 -31.25 4.80
N GLU A 319 6.57 -30.25 5.58
CA GLU A 319 5.19 -30.03 6.00
C GLU A 319 4.66 -28.73 5.41
N GLU A 320 3.38 -28.73 5.05
CA GLU A 320 2.69 -27.51 4.62
C GLU A 320 2.55 -26.54 5.81
N SER A 321 2.65 -25.26 5.52
CA SER A 321 2.47 -24.17 6.49
C SER A 321 1.78 -22.98 5.84
N TRP A 322 1.35 -21.99 6.64
CA TRP A 322 0.84 -20.73 6.10
C TRP A 322 1.98 -19.91 5.51
N VAL A 323 1.92 -19.70 4.22
CA VAL A 323 2.88 -18.87 3.46
C VAL A 323 2.17 -17.65 2.87
N PRO A 324 2.82 -16.47 2.84
CA PRO A 324 2.25 -15.32 2.18
C PRO A 324 2.30 -15.50 0.67
N LEU A 325 1.16 -15.34 0.01
CA LEU A 325 1.05 -15.45 -1.44
C LEU A 325 0.40 -14.20 -2.01
N PHE A 326 0.99 -13.63 -3.05
CA PHE A 326 0.43 -12.48 -3.75
C PHE A 326 -0.89 -12.88 -4.45
N ASN A 327 -1.92 -12.06 -4.30
CA ASN A 327 -3.25 -12.36 -4.80
C ASN A 327 -3.30 -12.34 -6.33
N PHE A 328 -4.17 -13.15 -6.91
CA PHE A 328 -4.24 -13.33 -8.37
C PHE A 328 -4.98 -12.21 -9.10
N GLY A 329 -5.89 -11.49 -8.41
CA GLY A 329 -6.60 -10.35 -8.98
C GLY A 329 -5.72 -9.23 -9.50
N PRO A 330 -4.67 -8.79 -8.76
CA PRO A 330 -3.69 -7.85 -9.27
C PRO A 330 -2.98 -8.31 -10.54
N TYR A 331 -2.64 -9.60 -10.65
CA TYR A 331 -2.08 -10.17 -11.87
C TYR A 331 -3.08 -10.11 -13.03
N LEU A 332 -4.30 -10.62 -12.84
CA LEU A 332 -5.34 -10.58 -13.89
C LEU A 332 -5.60 -9.17 -14.40
N ARG A 333 -5.60 -8.19 -13.50
CA ARG A 333 -5.75 -6.79 -13.88
C ARG A 333 -4.55 -6.24 -14.65
N GLY A 334 -3.34 -6.62 -14.27
CA GLY A 334 -2.10 -6.16 -14.87
C GLY A 334 -1.76 -6.84 -16.20
N ALA A 335 -2.06 -8.12 -16.32
CA ALA A 335 -1.70 -8.95 -17.47
C ALA A 335 -2.37 -8.51 -18.79
N GLY A 336 -3.55 -7.88 -18.71
CA GLY A 336 -4.28 -7.37 -19.88
C GLY A 336 -3.95 -5.94 -20.28
N GLY A 337 -3.02 -5.27 -19.62
CA GLY A 337 -2.75 -3.85 -19.83
C GLY A 337 -1.28 -3.50 -19.95
N CYS A 338 -1.00 -2.43 -20.70
CA CYS A 338 0.28 -1.75 -20.61
C CYS A 338 0.05 -0.23 -20.59
N ASN A 339 0.96 0.50 -19.97
CA ASN A 339 0.93 1.96 -19.95
C ASN A 339 1.59 2.50 -21.21
N GLY A 340 0.79 2.92 -22.20
CA GLY A 340 1.26 3.37 -23.49
C GLY A 340 1.43 2.23 -24.49
N ASP A 341 2.48 2.27 -25.30
CA ASP A 341 2.77 1.22 -26.28
C ASP A 341 3.44 0.00 -25.61
N LEU A 342 3.22 -1.17 -26.18
CA LEU A 342 3.86 -2.41 -25.73
C LEU A 342 5.39 -2.25 -25.72
N PRO A 343 6.08 -2.73 -24.68
CA PRO A 343 7.53 -2.68 -24.60
C PRO A 343 8.19 -3.50 -25.74
N GLY A 344 9.45 -3.23 -26.00
CA GLY A 344 10.24 -3.89 -27.04
C GLY A 344 10.30 -3.12 -28.37
N SER A 345 11.05 -3.63 -29.33
CA SER A 345 11.21 -3.00 -30.64
C SER A 345 9.91 -3.03 -31.45
N LYS A 346 9.53 -1.89 -32.02
CA LYS A 346 8.35 -1.77 -32.89
C LYS A 346 8.46 -2.59 -34.18
N THR A 347 9.65 -3.06 -34.53
CA THR A 347 9.87 -3.95 -35.67
C THR A 347 9.44 -5.41 -35.39
N GLN A 348 9.22 -5.75 -34.12
CA GLN A 348 8.70 -7.07 -33.74
C GLN A 348 7.18 -7.11 -33.86
N PRO A 349 6.60 -8.27 -34.20
CA PRO A 349 5.16 -8.50 -34.14
C PRO A 349 4.59 -8.14 -32.78
N TRP A 350 3.40 -7.54 -32.76
CA TRP A 350 2.77 -7.08 -31.52
C TRP A 350 2.46 -8.24 -30.56
N GLU A 351 2.11 -9.41 -31.09
CA GLU A 351 1.85 -10.62 -30.30
C GLU A 351 3.09 -11.04 -29.50
N LYS A 352 4.26 -11.00 -30.14
CA LYS A 352 5.52 -11.33 -29.47
C LYS A 352 5.84 -10.32 -28.37
N ARG A 353 5.59 -9.05 -28.61
CA ARG A 353 5.76 -7.97 -27.61
C ARG A 353 4.76 -8.11 -26.46
N ALA A 354 3.52 -8.46 -26.75
CA ALA A 354 2.48 -8.69 -25.75
C ALA A 354 2.80 -9.90 -24.86
N ASN A 355 3.24 -11.01 -25.46
CA ASN A 355 3.69 -12.20 -24.73
C ASN A 355 4.87 -11.86 -23.80
N ALA A 356 5.88 -11.13 -24.30
CA ALA A 356 7.03 -10.72 -23.51
C ALA A 356 6.63 -9.79 -22.33
N ASN A 357 5.66 -8.91 -22.54
CA ASN A 357 5.10 -8.06 -21.48
C ASN A 357 4.38 -8.89 -20.41
N SER A 358 3.53 -9.85 -20.83
CA SER A 358 2.82 -10.75 -19.93
C SER A 358 3.77 -11.65 -19.15
N ALA A 359 4.81 -12.19 -19.80
CA ALA A 359 5.88 -12.95 -19.13
C ALA A 359 6.61 -12.14 -18.08
N ALA A 360 6.93 -10.87 -18.39
CA ALA A 360 7.61 -9.98 -17.47
C ALA A 360 6.75 -9.63 -16.24
N ILE A 361 5.45 -9.40 -16.43
CA ILE A 361 4.50 -9.16 -15.33
C ILE A 361 4.39 -10.41 -14.45
N LEU A 362 4.23 -11.58 -15.06
CA LEU A 362 4.10 -12.84 -14.32
C LEU A 362 5.34 -13.15 -13.49
N GLN A 363 6.52 -13.02 -14.11
CA GLN A 363 7.79 -13.26 -13.43
C GLN A 363 8.05 -12.23 -12.31
N GLY A 364 7.68 -10.97 -12.53
CA GLY A 364 7.85 -9.92 -11.54
C GLY A 364 6.90 -10.06 -10.35
N MET A 365 5.67 -10.53 -10.55
CA MET A 365 4.68 -10.69 -9.48
C MET A 365 4.83 -12.01 -8.70
N TYR A 366 5.36 -13.06 -9.34
CA TYR A 366 5.53 -14.39 -8.75
C TYR A 366 6.95 -14.93 -8.97
N PRO A 367 7.98 -14.22 -8.48
CA PRO A 367 9.37 -14.57 -8.84
C PRO A 367 9.81 -15.96 -8.38
N ARG A 368 9.30 -16.43 -7.25
CA ARG A 368 9.73 -17.68 -6.60
C ARG A 368 8.55 -18.53 -6.15
N VAL A 369 7.51 -18.56 -6.97
CA VAL A 369 6.32 -19.36 -6.70
C VAL A 369 6.18 -20.46 -7.74
N ASP A 370 6.12 -21.71 -7.28
CA ASP A 370 5.80 -22.88 -8.07
C ASP A 370 4.33 -23.28 -7.84
N CYS A 371 3.56 -23.18 -8.91
CA CYS A 371 2.15 -23.53 -8.94
C CYS A 371 1.80 -23.94 -10.37
N PRO A 372 1.05 -25.04 -10.61
CA PRO A 372 0.75 -25.54 -11.96
C PRO A 372 0.10 -24.47 -12.86
N ILE A 373 -0.85 -23.66 -12.35
CA ILE A 373 -1.46 -22.55 -13.11
C ILE A 373 -0.41 -21.54 -13.56
N LEU A 374 0.50 -21.14 -12.67
CA LEU A 374 1.56 -20.19 -13.01
C LEU A 374 2.57 -20.81 -13.98
N THR A 375 2.82 -22.11 -13.88
CA THR A 375 3.66 -22.86 -14.82
C THR A 375 3.04 -22.88 -16.22
N THR A 376 1.75 -23.19 -16.36
CA THR A 376 1.02 -23.09 -17.63
C THR A 376 1.13 -21.69 -18.25
N LEU A 377 0.99 -20.63 -17.43
CA LEU A 377 1.17 -19.25 -17.91
C LEU A 377 2.61 -18.96 -18.36
N ARG A 378 3.62 -19.48 -17.65
CA ARG A 378 5.03 -19.34 -18.04
C ARG A 378 5.33 -20.08 -19.35
N GLU A 379 4.79 -21.27 -19.54
CA GLU A 379 4.89 -22.01 -20.80
C GLU A 379 4.26 -21.24 -21.95
N LYS A 380 3.08 -20.66 -21.74
CA LYS A 380 2.38 -19.85 -22.73
C LYS A 380 3.13 -18.59 -23.14
N PHE A 381 3.61 -17.80 -22.18
CA PHE A 381 4.19 -16.48 -22.44
C PHE A 381 5.72 -16.52 -22.62
N GLY A 382 6.37 -17.58 -22.18
CA GLY A 382 7.82 -17.72 -22.18
C GLY A 382 8.50 -17.00 -21.02
N THR A 383 9.82 -16.87 -21.12
CA THR A 383 10.65 -16.22 -20.09
C THR A 383 10.97 -14.80 -20.49
N ALA A 384 10.84 -13.87 -19.55
CA ALA A 384 11.25 -12.47 -19.71
C ALA A 384 12.69 -12.26 -19.26
N SER A 385 13.38 -11.29 -19.87
CA SER A 385 14.68 -10.83 -19.38
C SER A 385 14.52 -10.04 -18.08
N GLU A 386 15.55 -10.04 -17.25
CA GLU A 386 15.59 -9.20 -16.03
C GLU A 386 15.27 -7.72 -16.31
N THR A 387 15.83 -7.19 -17.41
CA THR A 387 15.56 -5.81 -17.82
C THR A 387 14.09 -5.59 -18.15
N ALA A 388 13.44 -6.54 -18.82
CA ALA A 388 12.01 -6.47 -19.12
C ALA A 388 11.18 -6.49 -17.82
N VAL A 389 11.50 -7.39 -16.88
CA VAL A 389 10.85 -7.47 -15.56
C VAL A 389 11.01 -6.13 -14.82
N LYS A 390 12.23 -5.61 -14.68
CA LYS A 390 12.49 -4.32 -14.04
C LYS A 390 11.71 -3.17 -14.68
N ASN A 391 11.61 -3.15 -16.01
CA ASN A 391 10.87 -2.10 -16.72
C ASN A 391 9.35 -2.17 -16.48
N VAL A 392 8.79 -3.35 -16.44
CA VAL A 392 7.35 -3.56 -16.21
C VAL A 392 6.99 -3.31 -14.76
N MET A 393 7.85 -3.74 -13.83
CA MET A 393 7.62 -3.64 -12.38
C MET A 393 8.03 -2.29 -11.77
N LYS A 394 8.67 -1.40 -12.54
CA LYS A 394 9.14 -0.08 -12.04
C LYS A 394 8.05 0.79 -11.40
N ASP A 395 6.80 0.61 -11.82
CA ASP A 395 5.64 1.31 -11.27
C ASP A 395 4.94 0.48 -10.17
N SER A 396 5.46 -0.71 -9.87
CA SER A 396 4.99 -1.50 -8.72
C SER A 396 5.47 -0.86 -7.42
N TYR A 397 4.60 -0.84 -6.42
CA TYR A 397 4.95 -0.34 -5.10
C TYR A 397 5.91 -1.28 -4.36
N TRP A 398 5.85 -2.58 -4.69
CA TRP A 398 6.68 -3.61 -4.06
C TRP A 398 7.64 -4.23 -5.06
N ASP A 399 8.86 -4.44 -4.62
CA ASP A 399 9.81 -5.35 -5.27
C ASP A 399 9.54 -6.76 -4.73
N HIS A 400 8.79 -7.55 -5.49
CA HIS A 400 8.41 -8.89 -5.07
C HIS A 400 9.59 -9.85 -4.98
N GLU A 401 10.67 -9.64 -5.75
CA GLU A 401 11.90 -10.43 -5.63
C GLU A 401 12.60 -10.15 -4.29
N ALA A 402 12.76 -8.88 -3.93
CA ALA A 402 13.31 -8.50 -2.64
C ALA A 402 12.40 -8.95 -1.48
N LEU A 403 11.07 -8.83 -1.64
CA LEU A 403 10.10 -9.28 -0.65
C LEU A 403 10.20 -10.78 -0.39
N SER A 404 10.49 -11.58 -1.43
CA SER A 404 10.61 -13.03 -1.28
C SER A 404 11.77 -13.46 -0.37
N GLU A 405 12.76 -12.59 -0.13
CA GLU A 405 13.98 -12.88 0.66
C GLU A 405 14.68 -14.16 0.17
N GLY A 406 14.54 -14.48 -1.11
CA GLY A 406 15.06 -15.74 -1.68
C GLY A 406 14.23 -16.98 -1.34
N ASN A 407 13.13 -16.86 -0.60
CA ASN A 407 12.27 -18.00 -0.29
C ASN A 407 11.52 -18.49 -1.54
N PHE A 408 11.44 -19.80 -1.67
CA PHE A 408 10.71 -20.49 -2.72
C PHE A 408 9.43 -21.07 -2.13
N VAL A 409 8.30 -20.82 -2.78
CA VAL A 409 6.98 -21.27 -2.35
C VAL A 409 6.42 -22.26 -3.36
N ARG A 410 5.97 -23.42 -2.90
CA ARG A 410 5.29 -24.43 -3.72
C ARG A 410 3.86 -24.63 -3.20
N VAL A 411 2.88 -24.45 -4.10
CA VAL A 411 1.45 -24.57 -3.80
C VAL A 411 0.74 -25.34 -4.91
N SER A 412 -0.28 -26.14 -4.57
CA SER A 412 -1.16 -26.75 -5.57
C SER A 412 -2.16 -25.72 -6.12
N ASP A 413 -2.76 -26.00 -7.28
CA ASP A 413 -3.82 -25.16 -7.84
C ASP A 413 -5.00 -25.04 -6.90
N GLU A 414 -5.39 -26.14 -6.25
CA GLU A 414 -6.47 -26.13 -5.27
C GLU A 414 -6.18 -25.14 -4.12
N ARG A 415 -4.98 -25.20 -3.54
CA ARG A 415 -4.57 -24.29 -2.47
C ARG A 415 -4.49 -22.84 -2.96
N PHE A 416 -3.94 -22.63 -4.14
CA PHE A 416 -3.84 -21.30 -4.75
C PHE A 416 -5.22 -20.66 -4.98
N LEU A 417 -6.19 -21.44 -5.44
CA LEU A 417 -7.54 -20.99 -5.79
C LEU A 417 -8.51 -21.00 -4.60
N GLN A 418 -8.14 -21.63 -3.49
CA GLN A 418 -9.02 -21.82 -2.32
C GLN A 418 -9.53 -20.47 -1.75
N ARG A 419 -8.72 -19.40 -1.84
CA ARG A 419 -9.15 -18.04 -1.47
C ARG A 419 -10.42 -17.60 -2.18
N TYR A 420 -10.58 -17.98 -3.45
CA TYR A 420 -11.62 -17.48 -4.34
C TYR A 420 -12.89 -18.33 -4.33
N SER A 421 -12.86 -19.44 -3.61
CA SER A 421 -13.97 -20.41 -3.55
C SER A 421 -14.48 -20.80 -4.95
N LEU A 422 -13.54 -21.04 -5.87
CA LEU A 422 -13.84 -21.46 -7.24
C LEU A 422 -14.31 -22.93 -7.23
N ASP A 423 -15.33 -23.21 -8.01
CA ASP A 423 -15.80 -24.58 -8.24
C ASP A 423 -15.13 -25.21 -9.47
N THR A 424 -15.51 -26.44 -9.78
CA THR A 424 -14.91 -27.22 -10.88
C THR A 424 -15.19 -26.57 -12.25
N ALA A 425 -16.33 -25.92 -12.43
CA ALA A 425 -16.67 -25.20 -13.65
C ALA A 425 -15.80 -23.95 -13.81
N ASP A 426 -15.63 -23.20 -12.73
CA ASP A 426 -14.73 -22.02 -12.73
C ASP A 426 -13.29 -22.40 -13.08
N VAL A 427 -12.79 -23.55 -12.58
CA VAL A 427 -11.45 -24.05 -12.90
C VAL A 427 -11.32 -24.44 -14.37
N ALA A 428 -12.36 -25.06 -14.94
CA ALA A 428 -12.39 -25.39 -16.36
C ALA A 428 -12.39 -24.11 -17.22
N ASP A 429 -13.20 -23.13 -16.88
CA ASP A 429 -13.22 -21.81 -17.55
C ASP A 429 -11.86 -21.10 -17.45
N LEU A 430 -11.19 -21.17 -16.30
CA LEU A 430 -9.85 -20.62 -16.12
C LEU A 430 -8.85 -21.32 -17.04
N GLN A 431 -8.88 -22.64 -17.14
CA GLN A 431 -7.99 -23.39 -18.03
C GLN A 431 -8.23 -23.03 -19.50
N GLU A 432 -9.49 -22.92 -19.93
CA GLU A 432 -9.81 -22.46 -21.29
C GLU A 432 -9.28 -21.04 -21.53
N PHE A 433 -9.49 -20.13 -20.60
CA PHE A 433 -8.95 -18.77 -20.66
C PHE A 433 -7.42 -18.75 -20.78
N LEU A 434 -6.70 -19.59 -20.05
CA LEU A 434 -5.25 -19.68 -20.13
C LEU A 434 -4.74 -20.07 -21.52
N HIS A 435 -5.56 -20.77 -22.32
CA HIS A 435 -5.22 -21.16 -23.69
C HIS A 435 -5.62 -20.14 -24.77
N LEU A 436 -6.40 -19.12 -24.44
CA LEU A 436 -6.77 -18.09 -25.41
C LEU A 436 -5.54 -17.33 -25.94
N PRO A 437 -5.51 -16.98 -27.24
CA PRO A 437 -4.42 -16.17 -27.78
C PRO A 437 -4.34 -14.80 -27.09
N VAL A 438 -3.14 -14.24 -27.04
CA VAL A 438 -2.94 -12.87 -26.52
C VAL A 438 -3.71 -11.87 -27.40
N GLY A 439 -4.37 -10.92 -26.77
CA GLY A 439 -5.23 -9.94 -27.46
C GLY A 439 -6.72 -10.30 -27.46
N TYR A 440 -7.07 -11.52 -27.05
CA TYR A 440 -8.47 -11.88 -26.83
C TYR A 440 -8.97 -11.27 -25.52
N SER A 441 -10.19 -10.81 -25.54
CA SER A 441 -10.90 -10.39 -24.33
C SER A 441 -12.20 -11.20 -24.22
N CYS A 442 -12.44 -11.78 -23.06
CA CYS A 442 -13.66 -12.54 -22.79
C CYS A 442 -14.22 -12.13 -21.43
N ALA A 443 -15.54 -12.24 -21.30
CA ALA A 443 -16.18 -12.20 -20.00
C ALA A 443 -16.01 -13.58 -19.34
N SER A 444 -15.51 -13.60 -18.13
CA SER A 444 -15.26 -14.84 -17.41
C SER A 444 -15.81 -14.77 -15.99
N PRO A 445 -16.74 -15.70 -15.61
CA PRO A 445 -17.28 -15.75 -14.25
C PRO A 445 -16.22 -15.92 -13.18
N PHE A 446 -15.16 -16.70 -13.43
CA PHE A 446 -14.10 -16.90 -12.46
C PHE A 446 -13.26 -15.63 -12.25
N ALA A 447 -12.97 -14.88 -13.33
CA ALA A 447 -12.26 -13.62 -13.22
C ALA A 447 -13.06 -12.60 -12.37
N ASP A 448 -14.36 -12.56 -12.53
CA ASP A 448 -15.26 -11.75 -11.69
C ASP A 448 -15.19 -12.17 -10.22
N LYS A 449 -15.21 -13.47 -9.91
CA LYS A 449 -15.06 -13.97 -8.52
C LYS A 449 -13.74 -13.54 -7.91
N ILE A 450 -12.63 -13.70 -8.64
CA ILE A 450 -11.29 -13.31 -8.20
C ILE A 450 -11.20 -11.79 -7.97
N LEU A 451 -11.65 -10.99 -8.93
CA LEU A 451 -11.60 -9.53 -8.82
C LEU A 451 -12.49 -9.00 -7.70
N ARG A 452 -13.65 -9.62 -7.46
CA ARG A 452 -14.51 -9.29 -6.31
C ARG A 452 -13.88 -9.63 -4.98
N ALA A 453 -13.20 -10.77 -4.89
CA ALA A 453 -12.50 -11.17 -3.66
C ALA A 453 -11.36 -10.20 -3.33
N ASP A 454 -10.57 -9.80 -4.32
CA ASP A 454 -9.36 -9.01 -4.12
C ASP A 454 -9.59 -7.50 -4.09
N TYR A 455 -10.67 -7.01 -4.71
CA TYR A 455 -10.92 -5.56 -4.83
C TYR A 455 -12.28 -5.12 -4.28
N GLY A 456 -13.12 -6.03 -3.80
CA GLY A 456 -14.47 -5.70 -3.34
C GLY A 456 -15.36 -5.14 -4.45
N LEU A 457 -15.01 -5.34 -5.72
CA LEU A 457 -15.73 -4.77 -6.84
C LEU A 457 -17.09 -5.45 -7.00
N ALA A 458 -18.16 -4.69 -6.79
CA ALA A 458 -19.45 -5.03 -7.38
C ALA A 458 -19.37 -4.67 -8.87
N VAL A 459 -19.10 -5.64 -9.73
CA VAL A 459 -19.25 -5.44 -11.17
C VAL A 459 -20.74 -5.24 -11.42
N LYS A 460 -21.17 -4.00 -11.63
CA LYS A 460 -22.47 -3.74 -12.20
C LYS A 460 -22.40 -4.29 -13.62
N ARG A 461 -23.16 -5.34 -13.90
CA ARG A 461 -23.41 -5.76 -15.28
C ARG A 461 -24.00 -4.56 -16.01
N ILE A 462 -23.28 -4.07 -17.00
CA ILE A 462 -23.79 -3.09 -17.96
C ILE A 462 -24.78 -3.80 -18.85
#